data_e4a79a2267598b499472e721eea91a6a
#
_entry.id   e4a79a2267598b499472e721eea91a6a
#
_cell.length_a   1.000
_cell.length_b   1.000
_cell.length_c   1.000
_cell.angle_alpha   90.00
_cell.angle_beta   90.00
_cell.angle_gamma   90.00
#
_symmetry.space_group_name_H-M   'P 1'
#
loop_
_entity.id
_entity.type
_entity.pdbx_description
1 polymer ?
#
loop_
_entity_poly.entity_id
_entity_poly.type
_entity_poly.pdbx_seq_one_letter_code
_entity_poly.pdbx_strand_id
1 'polypeptide(L)'
;GVNVTFANAVPPQTPAVTSARAFFEKTGRGADIYIQKGIPSEAGMGGASADAAGVLRGMNRLYGGPLSESELYSIGLSIGADVPFCLMGGCAVAEGIGEVLTPLPAPELNLLIIKGNEGVSTGALFKELRLPLERRPDTDGAIAAIMRGDITGLIPLCKNALELPAIGLSPEIAQNKKRLQSLGAHAFMTGSGAAVVGIFKTVEQAAEAQKSFRDLPFARVCSTGGFVI
;
A
#
# COMPACT_ATOMS: atom_id res chain seq x y z
N GLY A 1 -6.95 -29.04 -6.09
CA GLY A 1 -5.69 -28.35 -6.29
C GLY A 1 -5.87 -26.85 -6.41
N VAL A 2 -4.78 -26.13 -6.40
CA VAL A 2 -4.76 -24.67 -6.56
C VAL A 2 -3.86 -24.33 -7.73
N ASN A 3 -4.35 -23.49 -8.63
CA ASN A 3 -3.57 -22.95 -9.73
C ASN A 3 -3.66 -21.41 -9.71
N VAL A 4 -2.50 -20.72 -9.71
CA VAL A 4 -2.44 -19.26 -9.71
C VAL A 4 -1.67 -18.82 -10.95
N THR A 5 -2.35 -18.04 -11.79
CA THR A 5 -1.81 -17.47 -13.03
C THR A 5 -1.78 -15.95 -12.95
N PHE A 6 -0.80 -15.35 -13.57
CA PHE A 6 -0.65 -13.89 -13.64
C PHE A 6 -0.71 -13.42 -15.09
N ALA A 7 -1.31 -12.25 -15.32
CA ALA A 7 -1.33 -11.62 -16.64
C ALA A 7 0.07 -11.33 -17.20
N ASN A 8 1.03 -11.06 -16.30
CA ASN A 8 2.42 -10.76 -16.64
C ASN A 8 3.35 -11.78 -15.96
N ALA A 9 4.57 -11.92 -16.46
CA ALA A 9 5.58 -12.78 -15.82
C ALA A 9 5.87 -12.31 -14.38
N VAL A 10 5.66 -13.21 -13.42
CA VAL A 10 5.95 -13.01 -11.98
C VAL A 10 6.72 -14.20 -11.45
N PRO A 11 7.51 -14.04 -10.38
CA PRO A 11 8.17 -15.17 -9.74
C PRO A 11 7.17 -16.27 -9.34
N PRO A 12 7.54 -17.55 -9.42
CA PRO A 12 6.65 -18.67 -9.11
C PRO A 12 6.24 -18.75 -7.63
N GLN A 13 6.99 -18.09 -6.76
CA GLN A 13 6.68 -17.98 -5.33
C GLN A 13 6.31 -16.53 -5.00
N THR A 14 5.03 -16.28 -4.86
CA THR A 14 4.49 -14.98 -4.46
C THR A 14 3.59 -15.14 -3.25
N PRO A 15 3.36 -14.07 -2.46
CA PRO A 15 2.37 -14.08 -1.37
C PRO A 15 0.99 -14.59 -1.80
N ALA A 16 0.55 -14.28 -3.03
CA ALA A 16 -0.72 -14.79 -3.56
C ALA A 16 -0.73 -16.32 -3.72
N VAL A 17 0.34 -16.90 -4.25
CA VAL A 17 0.47 -18.36 -4.38
C VAL A 17 0.51 -19.02 -3.00
N THR A 18 1.27 -18.44 -2.06
CA THR A 18 1.34 -18.94 -0.68
C THR A 18 -0.03 -18.88 0.00
N SER A 19 -0.79 -17.79 -0.20
CA SER A 19 -2.15 -17.64 0.30
C SER A 19 -3.11 -18.71 -0.20
N ALA A 20 -3.08 -18.96 -1.50
CA ALA A 20 -3.93 -19.98 -2.11
C ALA A 20 -3.62 -21.38 -1.60
N ARG A 21 -2.34 -21.70 -1.42
CA ARG A 21 -1.90 -22.99 -0.83
C ARG A 21 -2.33 -23.12 0.63
N ALA A 22 -2.09 -22.10 1.45
CA ALA A 22 -2.47 -22.13 2.86
C ALA A 22 -3.99 -22.27 3.03
N PHE A 23 -4.79 -21.62 2.20
CA PHE A 23 -6.24 -21.80 2.19
C PHE A 23 -6.62 -23.22 1.81
N PHE A 24 -5.99 -23.80 0.77
CA PHE A 24 -6.24 -25.18 0.34
C PHE A 24 -5.86 -26.18 1.43
N GLU A 25 -4.70 -26.03 2.06
CA GLU A 25 -4.24 -26.90 3.16
C GLU A 25 -5.20 -26.89 4.34
N LYS A 26 -5.76 -25.72 4.65
CA LYS A 26 -6.70 -25.56 5.77
C LYS A 26 -8.11 -26.11 5.49
N THR A 27 -8.56 -26.02 4.22
CA THR A 27 -9.98 -26.29 3.88
C THR A 27 -10.19 -27.47 2.93
N GLY A 28 -9.14 -27.96 2.28
CA GLY A 28 -9.21 -28.95 1.18
C GLY A 28 -9.81 -28.39 -0.12
N ARG A 29 -10.11 -27.07 -0.20
CA ARG A 29 -10.81 -26.43 -1.31
C ARG A 29 -9.84 -25.63 -2.17
N GLY A 30 -9.78 -25.96 -3.46
CA GLY A 30 -8.89 -25.32 -4.43
C GLY A 30 -9.63 -24.44 -5.42
N ALA A 31 -8.88 -23.61 -6.14
CA ALA A 31 -9.41 -22.73 -7.18
C ALA A 31 -8.36 -22.45 -8.26
N ASP A 32 -8.84 -22.10 -9.46
CA ASP A 32 -8.04 -21.45 -10.47
C ASP A 32 -8.15 -19.95 -10.29
N ILE A 33 -7.01 -19.28 -10.09
CA ILE A 33 -6.93 -17.87 -9.73
C ILE A 33 -6.14 -17.15 -10.83
N TYR A 34 -6.73 -16.10 -11.38
CA TYR A 34 -6.08 -15.22 -12.34
C TYR A 34 -5.86 -13.84 -11.72
N ILE A 35 -4.61 -13.37 -11.72
CA ILE A 35 -4.22 -12.08 -11.14
C ILE A 35 -3.71 -11.14 -12.22
N GLN A 36 -4.38 -10.01 -12.38
CA GLN A 36 -3.91 -8.89 -13.19
C GLN A 36 -3.29 -7.84 -12.26
N LYS A 37 -1.97 -7.69 -12.34
CA LYS A 37 -1.23 -6.74 -11.50
C LYS A 37 -1.52 -5.30 -11.93
N GLY A 38 -2.12 -4.51 -11.04
CA GLY A 38 -2.36 -3.08 -11.22
C GLY A 38 -1.39 -2.19 -10.45
N ILE A 39 -0.77 -2.73 -9.39
CA ILE A 39 0.21 -2.03 -8.56
C ILE A 39 1.61 -2.45 -9.01
N PRO A 40 2.51 -1.50 -9.37
CA PRO A 40 3.86 -1.83 -9.78
C PRO A 40 4.68 -2.42 -8.64
N SER A 41 5.65 -3.26 -8.99
CA SER A 41 6.60 -3.82 -8.02
C SER A 41 7.49 -2.73 -7.44
N GLU A 42 8.01 -2.95 -6.21
CA GLU A 42 8.93 -2.04 -5.53
C GLU A 42 8.44 -0.59 -5.49
N ALA A 43 7.14 -0.42 -5.25
CA ALA A 43 6.46 0.87 -5.20
C ALA A 43 6.14 1.34 -3.78
N GLY A 44 6.34 0.50 -2.74
CA GLY A 44 5.94 0.84 -1.37
C GLY A 44 4.42 0.93 -1.18
N MET A 45 3.63 0.24 -2.02
CA MET A 45 2.16 0.27 -1.98
C MET A 45 1.54 -1.06 -1.52
N GLY A 46 2.31 -1.98 -0.97
CA GLY A 46 1.79 -3.25 -0.45
C GLY A 46 1.15 -4.17 -1.49
N GLY A 47 1.46 -4.02 -2.79
CA GLY A 47 0.77 -4.74 -3.87
C GLY A 47 0.79 -6.27 -3.75
N ALA A 48 1.89 -6.86 -3.28
CA ALA A 48 1.98 -8.30 -3.06
C ALA A 48 1.10 -8.76 -1.89
N SER A 49 1.01 -7.96 -0.84
CA SER A 49 0.14 -8.22 0.32
C SER A 49 -1.33 -8.03 -0.03
N ALA A 50 -1.66 -7.06 -0.88
CA ALA A 50 -3.01 -6.88 -1.42
C ALA A 50 -3.45 -8.06 -2.29
N ASP A 51 -2.57 -8.60 -3.15
CA ASP A 51 -2.87 -9.82 -3.92
C ASP A 51 -3.13 -11.01 -2.98
N ALA A 52 -2.30 -11.19 -1.96
CA ALA A 52 -2.44 -12.26 -0.96
C ALA A 52 -3.79 -12.17 -0.22
N ALA A 53 -4.13 -10.99 0.26
CA ALA A 53 -5.41 -10.73 0.93
C ALA A 53 -6.61 -10.95 -0.02
N GLY A 54 -6.48 -10.49 -1.26
CA GLY A 54 -7.49 -10.70 -2.31
C GLY A 54 -7.75 -12.18 -2.59
N VAL A 55 -6.70 -12.98 -2.64
CA VAL A 55 -6.80 -14.45 -2.81
C VAL A 55 -7.50 -15.08 -1.61
N LEU A 56 -7.09 -14.78 -0.38
CA LEU A 56 -7.70 -15.33 0.84
C LEU A 56 -9.20 -14.99 0.93
N ARG A 57 -9.56 -13.72 0.72
CA ARG A 57 -10.97 -13.28 0.73
C ARG A 57 -11.77 -13.88 -0.41
N GLY A 58 -11.21 -13.88 -1.62
CA GLY A 58 -11.87 -14.41 -2.81
C GLY A 58 -12.20 -15.89 -2.66
N MET A 59 -11.23 -16.70 -2.22
CA MET A 59 -11.45 -18.12 -1.95
C MET A 59 -12.43 -18.35 -0.81
N ASN A 60 -12.30 -17.60 0.29
CA ASN A 60 -13.22 -17.71 1.42
C ASN A 60 -14.67 -17.41 1.01
N ARG A 61 -14.88 -16.35 0.25
CA ARG A 61 -16.19 -15.97 -0.29
C ARG A 61 -16.73 -16.99 -1.28
N LEU A 62 -15.88 -17.52 -2.18
CA LEU A 62 -16.27 -18.53 -3.17
C LEU A 62 -16.88 -19.77 -2.53
N TYR A 63 -16.39 -20.13 -1.35
CA TYR A 63 -16.82 -21.34 -0.64
C TYR A 63 -17.79 -21.08 0.53
N GLY A 64 -18.39 -19.88 0.60
CA GLY A 64 -19.41 -19.55 1.61
C GLY A 64 -18.85 -19.26 3.01
N GLY A 65 -17.57 -18.82 3.10
CA GLY A 65 -16.97 -18.40 4.36
C GLY A 65 -16.55 -19.56 5.29
N PRO A 66 -15.79 -20.59 4.78
CA PRO A 66 -15.39 -21.72 5.63
C PRO A 66 -14.37 -21.32 6.73
N LEU A 67 -13.69 -20.20 6.58
CA LEU A 67 -12.77 -19.66 7.57
C LEU A 67 -13.33 -18.40 8.20
N SER A 68 -13.15 -18.27 9.52
CA SER A 68 -13.46 -17.05 10.27
C SER A 68 -12.47 -15.93 9.91
N GLU A 69 -12.81 -14.69 10.24
CA GLU A 69 -11.89 -13.56 10.05
C GLU A 69 -10.57 -13.77 10.81
N SER A 70 -10.61 -14.24 12.04
CA SER A 70 -9.41 -14.51 12.83
C SER A 70 -8.50 -15.57 12.20
N GLU A 71 -9.05 -16.59 11.54
CA GLU A 71 -8.27 -17.58 10.80
C GLU A 71 -7.66 -16.99 9.54
N LEU A 72 -8.41 -16.16 8.79
CA LEU A 72 -7.85 -15.42 7.63
C LEU A 72 -6.72 -14.50 8.04
N TYR A 73 -6.87 -13.76 9.16
CA TYR A 73 -5.82 -12.91 9.72
C TYR A 73 -4.58 -13.70 10.12
N SER A 74 -4.76 -14.83 10.80
CA SER A 74 -3.65 -15.71 11.21
C SER A 74 -2.87 -16.24 10.01
N ILE A 75 -3.58 -16.69 8.96
CA ILE A 75 -2.97 -17.10 7.69
C ILE A 75 -2.24 -15.91 7.05
N GLY A 76 -2.92 -14.76 6.97
CA GLY A 76 -2.36 -13.54 6.38
C GLY A 76 -1.06 -13.12 7.04
N LEU A 77 -1.02 -13.09 8.36
CA LEU A 77 0.17 -12.72 9.14
C LEU A 77 1.35 -13.69 8.90
N SER A 78 1.07 -14.97 8.75
CA SER A 78 2.13 -15.96 8.43
C SER A 78 2.75 -15.76 7.04
N ILE A 79 2.07 -15.04 6.14
CA ILE A 79 2.51 -14.75 4.77
C ILE A 79 3.29 -13.44 4.70
N GLY A 80 2.82 -12.43 5.43
CA GLY A 80 3.47 -11.13 5.48
C GLY A 80 2.77 -10.14 6.41
N ALA A 81 3.55 -9.26 7.04
CA ALA A 81 3.07 -8.32 8.06
C ALA A 81 1.97 -7.37 7.56
N ASP A 82 1.99 -6.99 6.28
CA ASP A 82 1.00 -6.08 5.69
C ASP A 82 -0.29 -6.81 5.24
N VAL A 83 -0.32 -8.16 5.19
CA VAL A 83 -1.50 -8.91 4.71
C VAL A 83 -2.70 -8.71 5.64
N PRO A 84 -2.56 -8.72 6.98
CA PRO A 84 -3.66 -8.40 7.88
C PRO A 84 -4.30 -7.04 7.60
N PHE A 85 -3.51 -5.99 7.38
CA PHE A 85 -4.05 -4.68 7.00
C PHE A 85 -4.82 -4.72 5.68
N CYS A 86 -4.28 -5.41 4.67
CA CYS A 86 -4.97 -5.60 3.39
C CYS A 86 -6.26 -6.42 3.53
N LEU A 87 -6.32 -7.34 4.49
CA LEU A 87 -7.56 -8.05 4.86
C LEU A 87 -8.55 -7.13 5.57
N MET A 88 -8.10 -6.26 6.45
CA MET A 88 -8.97 -5.31 7.15
C MET A 88 -9.52 -4.24 6.21
N GLY A 89 -8.64 -3.65 5.40
CA GLY A 89 -8.95 -2.47 4.57
C GLY A 89 -9.10 -1.19 5.39
N GLY A 90 -9.50 -0.10 4.73
CA GLY A 90 -9.76 1.19 5.40
C GLY A 90 -8.50 1.91 5.86
N CYS A 91 -8.53 2.46 7.07
CA CYS A 91 -7.44 3.18 7.71
C CYS A 91 -7.17 2.60 9.11
N ALA A 92 -5.92 2.51 9.51
CA ALA A 92 -5.54 2.03 10.84
C ALA A 92 -4.21 2.61 11.31
N VAL A 93 -4.02 2.63 12.60
CA VAL A 93 -2.68 2.65 13.20
C VAL A 93 -2.15 1.23 13.13
N ALA A 94 -0.93 1.08 12.62
CA ALA A 94 -0.21 -0.20 12.57
C ALA A 94 1.02 -0.12 13.49
N GLU A 95 1.11 -1.04 14.43
CA GLU A 95 2.18 -1.13 15.42
C GLU A 95 2.87 -2.50 15.34
N GLY A 96 3.93 -2.69 16.13
CA GLY A 96 4.74 -3.90 16.04
C GLY A 96 5.53 -3.94 14.74
N ILE A 97 5.43 -5.05 13.99
CA ILE A 97 5.94 -5.17 12.61
C ILE A 97 4.89 -4.79 11.56
N GLY A 98 3.70 -4.30 12.01
CA GLY A 98 2.53 -3.93 11.18
C GLY A 98 1.30 -4.80 11.43
N GLU A 99 1.37 -5.74 12.37
CA GLU A 99 0.32 -6.72 12.69
C GLU A 99 -0.67 -6.25 13.73
N VAL A 100 -0.30 -5.32 14.58
CA VAL A 100 -1.20 -4.76 15.58
C VAL A 100 -1.93 -3.58 14.95
N LEU A 101 -3.20 -3.78 14.64
CA LEU A 101 -4.01 -2.82 13.89
C LEU A 101 -5.11 -2.22 14.77
N THR A 102 -5.10 -0.89 14.88
CA THR A 102 -6.18 -0.13 15.51
C THR A 102 -6.94 0.64 14.41
N PRO A 103 -8.18 0.25 14.06
CA PRO A 103 -8.94 0.92 13.01
C PRO A 103 -9.20 2.39 13.30
N LEU A 104 -9.14 3.22 12.26
CA LEU A 104 -9.48 4.64 12.27
C LEU A 104 -10.50 4.96 11.18
N PRO A 105 -11.26 6.06 11.30
CA PRO A 105 -12.05 6.59 10.20
C PRO A 105 -11.15 6.85 8.99
N ALA A 106 -11.55 6.37 7.81
CA ALA A 106 -10.77 6.62 6.59
C ALA A 106 -10.99 8.06 6.10
N PRO A 107 -9.96 8.92 6.06
CA PRO A 107 -10.11 10.27 5.53
C PRO A 107 -10.33 10.24 4.01
N GLU A 108 -11.14 11.16 3.50
CA GLU A 108 -11.31 11.34 2.05
C GLU A 108 -10.21 12.25 1.51
N LEU A 109 -9.33 11.69 0.69
CA LEU A 109 -8.21 12.39 0.09
C LEU A 109 -8.21 12.17 -1.43
N ASN A 110 -7.88 13.22 -2.19
CA ASN A 110 -7.71 13.13 -3.62
C ASN A 110 -6.22 12.99 -3.95
N LEU A 111 -5.85 11.86 -4.53
CA LEU A 111 -4.47 11.46 -4.68
C LEU A 111 -4.07 11.36 -6.16
N LEU A 112 -2.85 11.77 -6.45
CA LEU A 112 -2.11 11.32 -7.62
C LEU A 112 -0.90 10.52 -7.13
N ILE A 113 -0.85 9.25 -7.50
CA ILE A 113 0.27 8.36 -7.17
C ILE A 113 1.11 8.17 -8.41
N ILE A 114 2.40 8.44 -8.31
CA ILE A 114 3.35 8.29 -9.42
C ILE A 114 4.52 7.40 -9.01
N LYS A 115 5.05 6.65 -9.96
CA LYS A 115 6.29 5.88 -9.81
C LYS A 115 7.09 5.95 -11.10
N GLY A 116 8.37 6.22 -10.97
CA GLY A 116 9.33 6.17 -12.06
C GLY A 116 9.84 4.76 -12.35
N ASN A 117 10.96 4.69 -13.04
CA ASN A 117 11.54 3.41 -13.46
C ASN A 117 12.29 2.69 -12.33
N GLU A 118 12.85 3.44 -11.39
CA GLU A 118 13.62 2.88 -10.28
C GLU A 118 12.69 2.29 -9.21
N GLY A 119 13.11 1.19 -8.60
CA GLY A 119 12.49 0.58 -7.43
C GLY A 119 13.38 0.71 -6.20
N VAL A 120 12.80 0.56 -5.01
CA VAL A 120 13.56 0.47 -3.75
C VAL A 120 13.29 -0.88 -3.12
N SER A 121 14.36 -1.66 -2.94
CA SER A 121 14.28 -2.91 -2.19
C SER A 121 14.05 -2.59 -0.71
N THR A 122 12.91 -3.02 -0.17
CA THR A 122 12.57 -2.87 1.25
C THR A 122 13.66 -3.45 2.15
N GLY A 123 14.19 -4.62 1.80
CA GLY A 123 15.25 -5.27 2.58
C GLY A 123 16.56 -4.49 2.57
N ALA A 124 16.95 -3.87 1.45
CA ALA A 124 18.14 -3.02 1.37
C ALA A 124 17.94 -1.74 2.21
N LEU A 125 16.77 -1.10 2.09
CA LEU A 125 16.44 0.11 2.83
C LEU A 125 16.53 -0.11 4.34
N PHE A 126 15.92 -1.17 4.87
CA PHE A 126 15.93 -1.44 6.30
C PHE A 126 17.31 -1.84 6.86
N LYS A 127 18.21 -2.40 6.04
CA LYS A 127 19.59 -2.70 6.48
C LYS A 127 20.40 -1.45 6.77
N GLU A 128 20.15 -0.37 6.03
CA GLU A 128 20.86 0.90 6.16
C GLU A 128 20.15 1.90 7.07
N LEU A 129 18.96 1.54 7.55
CA LEU A 129 18.10 2.46 8.27
C LEU A 129 18.69 2.86 9.63
N ARG A 130 18.96 4.17 9.78
CA ARG A 130 19.29 4.82 11.04
C ARG A 130 18.36 6.01 11.20
N LEU A 131 17.29 5.83 11.96
CA LEU A 131 16.30 6.88 12.22
C LEU A 131 16.56 7.53 13.58
N PRO A 132 17.08 8.75 13.61
CA PRO A 132 17.08 9.56 14.84
C PRO A 132 15.64 9.83 15.31
N LEU A 133 15.42 9.87 16.62
CA LEU A 133 14.09 10.09 17.22
C LEU A 133 13.43 11.38 16.70
N GLU A 134 14.23 12.43 16.46
CA GLU A 134 13.76 13.75 16.00
C GLU A 134 13.17 13.73 14.58
N ARG A 135 13.38 12.66 13.82
CA ARG A 135 12.86 12.52 12.45
C ARG A 135 11.60 11.66 12.36
N ARG A 136 11.07 11.22 13.49
CA ARG A 136 9.81 10.46 13.49
C ARG A 136 8.65 11.38 13.11
N PRO A 137 7.72 10.92 12.26
CA PRO A 137 6.47 11.64 12.01
C PRO A 137 5.67 11.82 13.30
N ASP A 138 4.89 12.89 13.36
CA ASP A 138 3.92 13.12 14.43
C ASP A 138 2.69 12.25 14.23
N THR A 139 2.79 10.99 14.68
CA THR A 139 1.71 10.00 14.52
C THR A 139 0.52 10.36 15.40
N ASP A 140 0.73 10.84 16.63
CA ASP A 140 -0.35 11.20 17.55
C ASP A 140 -1.16 12.39 17.01
N GLY A 141 -0.47 13.39 16.47
CA GLY A 141 -1.12 14.52 15.78
C GLY A 141 -1.93 14.09 14.57
N ALA A 142 -1.40 13.15 13.78
CA ALA A 142 -2.12 12.60 12.62
C ALA A 142 -3.37 11.81 13.04
N ILE A 143 -3.28 10.95 14.06
CA ILE A 143 -4.42 10.23 14.63
C ILE A 143 -5.48 11.22 15.12
N ALA A 144 -5.07 12.24 15.88
CA ALA A 144 -5.97 13.26 16.41
C ALA A 144 -6.67 14.04 15.29
N ALA A 145 -5.97 14.37 14.20
CA ALA A 145 -6.57 15.04 13.03
C ALA A 145 -7.59 14.13 12.34
N ILE A 146 -7.27 12.85 12.12
CA ILE A 146 -8.18 11.86 11.53
C ILE A 146 -9.44 11.72 12.38
N MET A 147 -9.30 11.55 13.69
CA MET A 147 -10.44 11.38 14.59
C MET A 147 -11.37 12.59 14.66
N ARG A 148 -10.86 13.80 14.37
CA ARG A 148 -11.67 15.03 14.27
C ARG A 148 -12.21 15.29 12.86
N GLY A 149 -11.84 14.49 11.85
CA GLY A 149 -12.15 14.78 10.45
C GLY A 149 -11.43 16.02 9.91
N ASP A 150 -10.33 16.45 10.54
CA ASP A 150 -9.56 17.63 10.15
C ASP A 150 -8.57 17.30 9.03
N ILE A 151 -9.06 17.27 7.80
CA ILE A 151 -8.25 16.99 6.61
C ILE A 151 -7.16 18.05 6.42
N THR A 152 -7.47 19.32 6.70
CA THR A 152 -6.50 20.41 6.53
C THR A 152 -5.34 20.29 7.51
N GLY A 153 -5.62 19.91 8.75
CA GLY A 153 -4.59 19.63 9.76
C GLY A 153 -3.83 18.33 9.51
N LEU A 154 -4.47 17.31 8.89
CA LEU A 154 -3.85 16.03 8.59
C LEU A 154 -2.78 16.13 7.49
N ILE A 155 -3.08 16.85 6.38
CA ILE A 155 -2.21 16.89 5.20
C ILE A 155 -0.74 17.20 5.52
N PRO A 156 -0.38 18.25 6.28
CA PRO A 156 1.02 18.55 6.59
C PRO A 156 1.71 17.50 7.50
N LEU A 157 0.93 16.64 8.17
CA LEU A 157 1.42 15.54 8.99
C LEU A 157 1.68 14.27 8.19
N CYS A 158 1.19 14.18 6.94
CA CYS A 158 1.49 13.09 6.03
C CYS A 158 2.97 13.15 5.60
N LYS A 159 3.81 12.41 6.32
CA LYS A 159 5.27 12.34 6.14
C LYS A 159 5.73 10.89 6.25
N ASN A 160 6.89 10.60 5.66
CA ASN A 160 7.48 9.27 5.71
C ASN A 160 8.94 9.34 6.19
N ALA A 161 9.23 8.71 7.33
CA ALA A 161 10.58 8.66 7.90
C ALA A 161 11.57 7.91 6.99
N LEU A 162 11.09 6.98 6.16
CA LEU A 162 11.91 6.20 5.21
C LEU A 162 12.30 6.99 3.97
N GLU A 163 11.71 8.16 3.72
CA GLU A 163 11.88 8.91 2.48
C GLU A 163 13.35 9.34 2.24
N LEU A 164 14.02 9.90 3.24
CA LEU A 164 15.41 10.34 3.09
C LEU A 164 16.38 9.18 2.79
N PRO A 165 16.36 8.07 3.54
CA PRO A 165 17.15 6.89 3.19
C PRO A 165 16.83 6.35 1.78
N ALA A 166 15.55 6.31 1.41
CA ALA A 166 15.12 5.82 0.10
C ALA A 166 15.61 6.72 -1.05
N ILE A 167 15.63 8.04 -0.86
CA ILE A 167 16.21 9.00 -1.83
C ILE A 167 17.70 8.73 -2.06
N GLY A 168 18.44 8.29 -1.04
CA GLY A 168 19.82 7.87 -1.19
C GLY A 168 20.00 6.67 -2.11
N LEU A 169 19.02 5.77 -2.18
CA LEU A 169 19.00 4.60 -3.04
C LEU A 169 18.41 4.91 -4.43
N SER A 170 17.42 5.81 -4.50
CA SER A 170 16.76 6.23 -5.75
C SER A 170 16.51 7.74 -5.74
N PRO A 171 17.39 8.55 -6.35
CA PRO A 171 17.23 10.00 -6.45
C PRO A 171 15.97 10.43 -7.22
N GLU A 172 15.40 9.55 -8.05
CA GLU A 172 14.17 9.77 -8.80
C GLU A 172 12.98 10.09 -7.87
N ILE A 173 12.97 9.56 -6.64
CA ILE A 173 11.96 9.87 -5.62
C ILE A 173 11.91 11.37 -5.32
N ALA A 174 13.07 12.00 -5.09
CA ALA A 174 13.14 13.43 -4.82
C ALA A 174 12.72 14.28 -6.02
N GLN A 175 13.06 13.86 -7.23
CA GLN A 175 12.65 14.54 -8.47
C GLN A 175 11.13 14.46 -8.65
N ASN A 176 10.56 13.30 -8.52
CA ASN A 176 9.12 13.07 -8.63
C ASN A 176 8.33 13.84 -7.55
N LYS A 177 8.84 13.87 -6.32
CA LYS A 177 8.26 14.66 -5.24
C LYS A 177 8.23 16.17 -5.58
N LYS A 178 9.35 16.72 -6.06
CA LYS A 178 9.43 18.14 -6.49
C LYS A 178 8.46 18.44 -7.63
N ARG A 179 8.33 17.54 -8.61
CA ARG A 179 7.37 17.69 -9.71
C ARG A 179 5.93 17.77 -9.19
N LEU A 180 5.52 16.91 -8.27
CA LEU A 180 4.19 16.97 -7.65
C LEU A 180 3.99 18.26 -6.86
N GLN A 181 4.99 18.68 -6.08
CA GLN A 181 4.93 19.92 -5.30
C GLN A 181 4.80 21.16 -6.19
N SER A 182 5.48 21.21 -7.33
CA SER A 182 5.35 22.33 -8.29
C SER A 182 3.97 22.45 -8.92
N LEU A 183 3.16 21.37 -8.87
CA LEU A 183 1.77 21.33 -9.32
C LEU A 183 0.76 21.57 -8.17
N GLY A 184 1.24 21.98 -6.98
CA GLY A 184 0.42 22.35 -5.85
C GLY A 184 0.02 21.21 -4.92
N ALA A 185 0.60 20.02 -5.07
CA ALA A 185 0.36 18.90 -4.18
C ALA A 185 1.17 18.99 -2.88
N HIS A 186 0.59 18.49 -1.78
CA HIS A 186 1.40 17.99 -0.68
C HIS A 186 1.93 16.61 -1.05
N ALA A 187 3.25 16.45 -1.12
CA ALA A 187 3.85 15.22 -1.67
C ALA A 187 4.80 14.54 -0.70
N PHE A 188 4.70 13.20 -0.62
CA PHE A 188 5.57 12.33 0.18
C PHE A 188 5.69 10.95 -0.44
N MET A 189 6.75 10.22 -0.08
CA MET A 189 6.95 8.84 -0.51
C MET A 189 6.04 7.89 0.29
N THR A 190 5.45 6.88 -0.35
CA THR A 190 4.66 5.84 0.33
C THR A 190 5.51 4.61 0.69
N GLY A 191 5.28 4.06 1.88
CA GLY A 191 5.94 2.85 2.36
C GLY A 191 7.46 2.91 2.24
N SER A 192 8.09 1.86 1.73
CA SER A 192 9.54 1.82 1.45
C SER A 192 9.94 2.47 0.13
N GLY A 193 8.99 3.01 -0.63
CA GLY A 193 9.21 3.62 -1.94
C GLY A 193 9.16 2.56 -3.08
N ALA A 194 9.41 2.95 -4.34
CA ALA A 194 9.79 4.29 -4.80
C ALA A 194 8.60 5.18 -5.24
N ALA A 195 7.33 4.77 -5.01
CA ALA A 195 6.21 5.60 -5.40
C ALA A 195 6.08 6.84 -4.49
N VAL A 196 5.65 7.94 -5.12
CA VAL A 196 5.36 9.21 -4.45
C VAL A 196 3.88 9.52 -4.59
N VAL A 197 3.27 9.93 -3.49
CA VAL A 197 1.87 10.34 -3.40
C VAL A 197 1.81 11.85 -3.35
N GLY A 198 0.98 12.46 -4.19
CA GLY A 198 0.59 13.85 -4.09
C GLY A 198 -0.86 13.96 -3.65
N ILE A 199 -1.13 14.72 -2.58
CA ILE A 199 -2.48 15.04 -2.12
C ILE A 199 -2.89 16.36 -2.76
N PHE A 200 -4.04 16.40 -3.43
CA PHE A 200 -4.63 17.57 -4.06
C PHE A 200 -5.95 17.96 -3.36
N LYS A 201 -6.36 19.21 -3.54
CA LYS A 201 -7.63 19.68 -2.96
C LYS A 201 -8.84 19.05 -3.63
N THR A 202 -8.76 18.78 -4.95
CA THR A 202 -9.85 18.16 -5.69
C THR A 202 -9.32 17.07 -6.64
N VAL A 203 -10.20 16.16 -7.04
CA VAL A 203 -9.88 15.10 -8.00
C VAL A 203 -9.54 15.65 -9.38
N GLU A 204 -10.16 16.78 -9.77
CA GLU A 204 -9.89 17.45 -11.05
C GLU A 204 -8.46 18.00 -11.09
N GLN A 205 -7.99 18.59 -9.99
CA GLN A 205 -6.59 19.07 -9.87
C GLN A 205 -5.62 17.88 -9.99
N ALA A 206 -5.90 16.75 -9.34
CA ALA A 206 -5.08 15.55 -9.46
C ALA A 206 -5.07 15.01 -10.91
N ALA A 207 -6.23 15.01 -11.58
CA ALA A 207 -6.36 14.57 -12.97
C ALA A 207 -5.64 15.51 -13.95
N GLU A 208 -5.68 16.80 -13.73
CA GLU A 208 -4.92 17.76 -14.53
C GLU A 208 -3.42 17.58 -14.35
N ALA A 209 -2.99 17.45 -13.10
CA ALA A 209 -1.58 17.20 -12.76
C ALA A 209 -1.07 15.89 -13.38
N GLN A 210 -1.89 14.84 -13.45
CA GLN A 210 -1.52 13.55 -14.07
C GLN A 210 -1.01 13.70 -15.51
N LYS A 211 -1.53 14.67 -16.26
CA LYS A 211 -1.11 14.91 -17.65
C LYS A 211 0.39 15.24 -17.78
N SER A 212 0.98 15.79 -16.72
CA SER A 212 2.40 16.13 -16.64
C SER A 212 3.33 14.94 -16.37
N PHE A 213 2.76 13.72 -16.19
CA PHE A 213 3.51 12.50 -15.84
C PHE A 213 3.33 11.37 -16.86
N ARG A 214 3.06 11.73 -18.13
CA ARG A 214 2.93 10.74 -19.24
C ARG A 214 4.25 10.05 -19.57
N ASP A 215 5.35 10.63 -19.15
CA ASP A 215 6.72 10.10 -19.27
C ASP A 215 7.00 8.98 -18.25
N LEU A 216 6.18 8.85 -17.20
CA LEU A 216 6.40 7.84 -16.17
C LEU A 216 5.62 6.54 -16.48
N PRO A 217 6.17 5.38 -16.10
CA PRO A 217 5.51 4.09 -16.30
C PRO A 217 4.24 3.94 -15.46
N PHE A 218 4.11 4.71 -14.39
CA PHE A 218 2.93 4.68 -13.54
C PHE A 218 2.55 6.07 -13.03
N ALA A 219 1.32 6.46 -13.33
CA ALA A 219 0.66 7.65 -12.78
C ALA A 219 -0.83 7.35 -12.68
N ARG A 220 -1.42 7.39 -11.48
CA ARG A 220 -2.83 7.07 -11.24
C ARG A 220 -3.47 8.05 -10.27
N VAL A 221 -4.60 8.61 -10.68
CA VAL A 221 -5.49 9.36 -9.81
C VAL A 221 -6.39 8.37 -9.08
N CYS A 222 -6.55 8.58 -7.78
CA CYS A 222 -7.49 7.84 -6.94
C CYS A 222 -7.97 8.70 -5.78
N SER A 223 -9.08 8.29 -5.17
CA SER A 223 -9.57 8.87 -3.92
C SER A 223 -9.59 7.80 -2.84
N THR A 224 -9.30 8.19 -1.60
CA THR A 224 -9.49 7.33 -0.44
C THR A 224 -10.93 7.44 0.08
N GLY A 225 -11.38 6.53 0.94
CA GLY A 225 -12.68 6.63 1.60
C GLY A 225 -13.86 5.92 0.89
N GLY A 226 -13.67 5.31 -0.27
CA GLY A 226 -14.74 4.80 -1.12
C GLY A 226 -14.88 3.29 -1.25
N PHE A 227 -14.24 2.45 -0.44
CA PHE A 227 -14.40 0.99 -0.53
C PHE A 227 -15.29 0.43 0.57
N VAL A 228 -16.57 0.26 0.24
CA VAL A 228 -17.42 -0.75 0.88
C VAL A 228 -17.38 -1.97 -0.05
N ILE A 229 -16.75 -3.06 0.40
CA ILE A 229 -16.76 -4.36 -0.30
C ILE A 229 -18.04 -5.09 0.09
#